data_b7c95d2f1a7d493d04b806bb23f9f076
#
_entry.id   b7c95d2f1a7d493d04b806bb23f9f076
#
_cell.length_a   1.000
_cell.length_b   1.000
_cell.length_c   1.000
_cell.angle_alpha   90.00
_cell.angle_beta   90.00
_cell.angle_gamma   90.00
#
_symmetry.space_group_name_H-M   'P 1'
#
loop_
_entity.id
_entity.type
_entity.pdbx_description
1 polymer ?
#
loop_
_entity_poly.entity_id
_entity_poly.type
_entity_poly.pdbx_seq_one_letter_code
_entity_poly.pdbx_strand_id
1 'polypeptide(L)'
;MACGRELPPALVGLCEVEGDSVLRYLARRSLLRGADYRYVAASTSDERGMGTALLYQRDRFRLLRAESHPVRLPSGSLLATRHLLHACGRLETGDTLDVFVVHFPSRRDGRRQTDPLRRAAARTLREKADSICARRARPYLLVMGDFNEYPSARLFREELQALVPPAPRLPEGCRVPRKYRRALAENTDSVRPGRLYNLAAPLEHARPGTYKYQGVWGVLDHILASGTLLAPGSPLRVEARCAEPGAFPFLLQRDGKYLGLRPYRTYYGYQYQAEGTSDHLPLILRCRLRAGE
;
A
#
# COMPACT_ATOMS: atom_id res chain seq x y z
N MET A 1 -15.66 5.17 -12.89
CA MET A 1 -14.86 4.54 -11.83
C MET A 1 -13.44 4.33 -12.34
N ALA A 2 -12.53 5.22 -11.95
CA ALA A 2 -11.21 5.32 -12.56
C ALA A 2 -10.30 4.10 -12.29
N CYS A 3 -10.35 3.53 -11.08
CA CYS A 3 -9.48 2.40 -10.70
C CYS A 3 -10.10 1.03 -10.92
N GLY A 4 -11.40 0.93 -11.03
CA GLY A 4 -12.13 -0.34 -11.05
C GLY A 4 -12.64 -0.78 -12.41
N ARG A 5 -12.21 -0.16 -13.49
CA ARG A 5 -12.80 -0.39 -14.82
C ARG A 5 -14.35 -0.32 -14.75
N GLU A 6 -15.02 -1.47 -14.76
CA GLU A 6 -16.49 -1.56 -14.66
C GLU A 6 -17.00 -1.59 -13.22
N LEU A 7 -16.18 -2.07 -12.26
CA LEU A 7 -16.52 -2.20 -10.85
C LEU A 7 -15.56 -1.41 -9.96
N PRO A 8 -16.06 -0.87 -8.82
CA PRO A 8 -15.19 -0.23 -7.83
C PRO A 8 -14.18 -1.24 -7.24
N PRO A 9 -13.01 -0.77 -6.75
CA PRO A 9 -12.02 -1.63 -6.10
C PRO A 9 -12.62 -2.40 -4.92
N ALA A 10 -12.31 -3.70 -4.79
CA ALA A 10 -12.79 -4.51 -3.67
C ALA A 10 -12.25 -4.04 -2.32
N LEU A 11 -11.01 -3.55 -2.31
CA LEU A 11 -10.28 -3.06 -1.13
C LEU A 11 -9.64 -1.71 -1.44
N VAL A 12 -9.73 -0.76 -0.51
CA VAL A 12 -9.06 0.55 -0.60
C VAL A 12 -8.39 0.87 0.73
N GLY A 13 -7.06 0.83 0.76
CA GLY A 13 -6.27 1.32 1.89
C GLY A 13 -6.18 2.84 1.85
N LEU A 14 -6.45 3.48 2.97
CA LEU A 14 -6.42 4.93 3.13
C LEU A 14 -5.39 5.32 4.19
N CYS A 15 -4.62 6.35 3.87
CA CYS A 15 -3.73 7.05 4.79
C CYS A 15 -4.25 8.45 5.10
N GLU A 16 -3.81 9.05 6.21
CA GLU A 16 -4.18 10.41 6.64
C GLU A 16 -5.69 10.59 6.84
N VAL A 17 -6.33 9.61 7.47
CA VAL A 17 -7.75 9.66 7.80
C VAL A 17 -7.94 10.34 9.15
N GLU A 18 -8.71 11.43 9.18
CA GLU A 18 -8.96 12.24 10.38
C GLU A 18 -9.99 11.64 11.35
N GLY A 19 -10.61 10.51 11.01
CA GLY A 19 -11.53 9.83 11.91
C GLY A 19 -12.76 9.22 11.25
N ASP A 20 -13.65 8.70 12.08
CA ASP A 20 -14.84 7.94 11.67
C ASP A 20 -15.84 8.74 10.82
N SER A 21 -15.98 10.04 11.08
CA SER A 21 -16.90 10.90 10.34
C SER A 21 -16.61 10.95 8.85
N VAL A 22 -15.32 11.03 8.48
CA VAL A 22 -14.86 11.03 7.09
C VAL A 22 -15.15 9.69 6.42
N LEU A 23 -14.85 8.58 7.10
CA LEU A 23 -15.11 7.24 6.60
C LEU A 23 -16.60 6.96 6.41
N ARG A 24 -17.40 7.39 7.37
CA ARG A 24 -18.87 7.30 7.30
C ARG A 24 -19.44 8.11 6.14
N TYR A 25 -18.92 9.32 5.91
CA TYR A 25 -19.29 10.14 4.78
C TYR A 25 -18.93 9.45 3.47
N LEU A 26 -17.69 8.97 3.33
CA LEU A 26 -17.22 8.27 2.13
C LEU A 26 -18.09 7.04 1.82
N ALA A 27 -18.35 6.19 2.79
CA ALA A 27 -19.09 4.94 2.59
C ALA A 27 -20.59 5.14 2.34
N ARG A 28 -21.21 6.17 2.94
CA ARG A 28 -22.69 6.29 2.98
C ARG A 28 -23.25 7.51 2.27
N ARG A 29 -22.47 8.57 2.08
CA ARG A 29 -22.97 9.87 1.56
C ARG A 29 -22.27 10.36 0.30
N SER A 30 -21.08 9.82 -0.03
CA SER A 30 -20.37 10.15 -1.25
C SER A 30 -20.93 9.37 -2.45
N LEU A 31 -20.34 9.55 -3.61
CA LEU A 31 -20.62 8.76 -4.81
C LEU A 31 -20.38 7.25 -4.62
N LEU A 32 -19.62 6.87 -3.56
CA LEU A 32 -19.36 5.46 -3.24
C LEU A 32 -20.53 4.77 -2.53
N ARG A 33 -21.60 5.48 -2.13
CA ARG A 33 -22.76 4.92 -1.42
C ARG A 33 -23.40 3.71 -2.13
N GLY A 34 -23.38 3.72 -3.47
CA GLY A 34 -23.92 2.62 -4.29
C GLY A 34 -23.02 1.39 -4.40
N ALA A 35 -21.79 1.45 -3.89
CA ALA A 35 -20.82 0.35 -3.95
C ALA A 35 -20.78 -0.51 -2.66
N ASP A 36 -21.68 -0.26 -1.72
CA ASP A 36 -21.84 -0.95 -0.40
C ASP A 36 -20.53 -1.15 0.36
N TYR A 37 -19.69 -0.13 0.38
CA TYR A 37 -18.46 -0.18 1.17
C TYR A 37 -18.75 -0.20 2.67
N ARG A 38 -18.02 -1.06 3.37
CA ARG A 38 -17.80 -1.03 4.81
C ARG A 38 -16.37 -0.54 5.06
N TYR A 39 -16.08 -0.20 6.31
CA TYR A 39 -14.75 0.26 6.68
C TYR A 39 -14.33 -0.20 8.06
N VAL A 40 -13.04 -0.25 8.28
CA VAL A 40 -12.37 -0.34 9.57
C VAL A 40 -11.23 0.65 9.60
N ALA A 41 -10.93 1.20 10.77
CA ALA A 41 -9.82 2.13 10.99
C ALA A 41 -8.91 1.62 12.10
N ALA A 42 -7.63 1.93 11.99
CA ALA A 42 -6.70 1.72 13.09
C ALA A 42 -6.86 2.81 14.14
N SER A 43 -6.59 2.46 15.39
CA SER A 43 -6.27 3.44 16.42
C SER A 43 -5.00 4.19 16.03
N THR A 44 -4.85 5.41 16.52
CA THR A 44 -3.67 6.23 16.25
C THR A 44 -3.17 6.84 17.56
N SER A 45 -1.85 6.95 17.65
CA SER A 45 -1.15 7.75 18.67
C SER A 45 -0.44 8.95 18.03
N ASP A 46 -0.74 9.24 16.76
CA ASP A 46 -0.26 10.45 16.07
C ASP A 46 -0.96 11.69 16.69
N GLU A 47 -0.17 12.70 17.07
CA GLU A 47 -0.68 13.89 17.76
C GLU A 47 -1.71 14.69 16.95
N ARG A 48 -1.69 14.56 15.62
CA ARG A 48 -2.67 15.18 14.71
C ARG A 48 -3.95 14.38 14.56
N GLY A 49 -4.06 13.21 15.21
CA GLY A 49 -5.20 12.31 15.08
C GLY A 49 -5.31 11.58 13.74
N MET A 50 -4.31 11.70 12.87
CA MET A 50 -4.30 11.05 11.56
C MET A 50 -4.09 9.55 11.69
N GLY A 51 -4.96 8.77 11.05
CA GLY A 51 -4.93 7.31 11.08
C GLY A 51 -4.86 6.66 9.71
N THR A 52 -4.96 5.34 9.71
CA THR A 52 -5.12 4.51 8.51
C THR A 52 -6.45 3.80 8.56
N ALA A 53 -7.04 3.53 7.38
CA ALA A 53 -8.29 2.80 7.28
C ALA A 53 -8.31 1.88 6.06
N LEU A 54 -9.22 0.91 6.09
CA LEU A 54 -9.53 0.03 4.97
C LEU A 54 -11.02 0.16 4.65
N LEU A 55 -11.34 0.58 3.42
CA LEU A 55 -12.66 0.38 2.84
C LEU A 55 -12.68 -0.98 2.14
N TYR A 56 -13.78 -1.70 2.27
CA TYR A 56 -13.93 -3.01 1.64
C TYR A 56 -15.37 -3.26 1.19
N GLN A 57 -15.55 -3.93 0.07
CA GLN A 57 -16.84 -4.43 -0.40
C GLN A 57 -17.18 -5.70 0.34
N ARG A 58 -18.32 -5.71 1.02
CA ARG A 58 -18.74 -6.78 1.94
C ARG A 58 -18.94 -8.13 1.24
N ASP A 59 -19.41 -8.12 0.03
CA ASP A 59 -19.63 -9.29 -0.81
C ASP A 59 -18.31 -9.96 -1.24
N ARG A 60 -17.25 -9.15 -1.42
CA ARG A 60 -15.93 -9.63 -1.88
C ARG A 60 -14.94 -9.90 -0.75
N PHE A 61 -15.12 -9.23 0.37
CA PHE A 61 -14.26 -9.38 1.54
C PHE A 61 -15.11 -9.33 2.81
N ARG A 62 -15.47 -10.51 3.33
CA ARG A 62 -16.19 -10.63 4.59
C ARG A 62 -15.22 -10.48 5.74
N LEU A 63 -15.20 -9.31 6.38
CA LEU A 63 -14.35 -9.05 7.53
C LEU A 63 -14.65 -10.03 8.66
N LEU A 64 -13.61 -10.68 9.18
CA LEU A 64 -13.64 -11.58 10.32
C LEU A 64 -13.08 -10.93 11.58
N ARG A 65 -11.99 -10.15 11.43
CA ARG A 65 -11.28 -9.49 12.52
C ARG A 65 -10.54 -8.26 12.02
N ALA A 66 -10.48 -7.23 12.87
CA ALA A 66 -9.62 -6.07 12.67
C ALA A 66 -8.85 -5.78 13.96
N GLU A 67 -7.57 -5.47 13.82
CA GLU A 67 -6.66 -5.18 14.93
C GLU A 67 -5.80 -3.96 14.60
N SER A 68 -5.48 -3.19 15.65
CA SER A 68 -4.52 -2.09 15.59
C SER A 68 -3.24 -2.48 16.33
N HIS A 69 -2.12 -2.48 15.62
CA HIS A 69 -0.84 -2.83 16.22
C HIS A 69 0.00 -1.57 16.43
N PRO A 70 0.23 -1.16 17.70
CA PRO A 70 1.12 -0.05 18.01
C PRO A 70 2.56 -0.39 17.65
N VAL A 71 3.30 0.62 17.19
CA VAL A 71 4.74 0.46 16.88
C VAL A 71 5.55 0.56 18.17
N ARG A 72 6.46 -0.39 18.36
CA ARG A 72 7.40 -0.38 19.49
C ARG A 72 8.81 -0.07 19.04
N LEU A 73 9.49 0.78 19.81
CA LEU A 73 10.91 1.03 19.66
C LEU A 73 11.73 -0.15 20.21
N PRO A 74 13.02 -0.27 19.86
CA PRO A 74 13.89 -1.30 20.42
C PRO A 74 14.02 -1.20 21.96
N SER A 75 13.80 -0.04 22.56
CA SER A 75 13.71 0.17 24.00
C SER A 75 12.48 -0.49 24.66
N GLY A 76 11.51 -0.98 23.86
CA GLY A 76 10.21 -1.48 24.34
C GLY A 76 9.14 -0.39 24.48
N SER A 77 9.50 0.91 24.43
CA SER A 77 8.55 2.02 24.51
C SER A 77 7.67 2.09 23.25
N LEU A 78 6.45 2.62 23.40
CA LEU A 78 5.56 2.87 22.28
C LEU A 78 6.01 4.14 21.54
N LEU A 79 6.00 4.04 20.21
CA LEU A 79 6.21 5.19 19.35
C LEU A 79 4.88 5.93 19.15
N ALA A 80 4.89 7.25 19.40
CA ALA A 80 3.74 8.12 19.10
C ALA A 80 3.60 8.28 17.58
N THR A 81 2.87 7.35 16.96
CA THR A 81 2.64 7.29 15.50
C THR A 81 1.34 6.53 15.21
N ARG A 82 1.00 6.43 13.92
CA ARG A 82 -0.13 5.62 13.45
C ARG A 82 0.14 4.16 13.74
N HIS A 83 -0.87 3.47 14.26
CA HIS A 83 -0.81 2.02 14.42
C HIS A 83 -0.93 1.34 13.06
N LEU A 84 -0.39 0.15 12.92
CA LEU A 84 -0.59 -0.68 11.74
C LEU A 84 -2.00 -1.28 11.82
N LEU A 85 -2.85 -1.00 10.84
CA LEU A 85 -4.15 -1.65 10.71
C LEU A 85 -3.93 -3.06 10.14
N HIS A 86 -4.48 -4.07 10.80
CA HIS A 86 -4.57 -5.42 10.29
C HIS A 86 -6.04 -5.83 10.19
N ALA A 87 -6.51 -6.15 9.01
CA ALA A 87 -7.83 -6.69 8.73
C ALA A 87 -7.70 -8.11 8.17
N CYS A 88 -8.39 -9.05 8.78
CA CYS A 88 -8.49 -10.43 8.32
C CYS A 88 -9.90 -10.67 7.82
N GLY A 89 -10.06 -11.13 6.59
CA GLY A 89 -11.35 -11.37 5.97
C GLY A 89 -11.40 -12.62 5.12
N ARG A 90 -12.60 -13.14 4.89
CA ARG A 90 -12.88 -14.28 4.02
C ARG A 90 -13.28 -13.79 2.64
N LEU A 91 -12.70 -14.39 1.62
CA LEU A 91 -13.03 -14.17 0.21
C LEU A 91 -14.19 -15.05 -0.22
N GLU A 92 -14.75 -14.78 -1.39
CA GLU A 92 -15.82 -15.60 -2.03
C GLU A 92 -15.39 -17.07 -2.21
N THR A 93 -14.10 -17.33 -2.44
CA THR A 93 -13.53 -18.68 -2.53
C THR A 93 -13.47 -19.44 -1.22
N GLY A 94 -13.82 -18.82 -0.09
CA GLY A 94 -13.65 -19.38 1.25
C GLY A 94 -12.25 -19.19 1.83
N ASP A 95 -11.27 -18.78 1.03
CA ASP A 95 -9.91 -18.47 1.49
C ASP A 95 -9.90 -17.25 2.40
N THR A 96 -8.91 -17.19 3.29
CA THR A 96 -8.70 -16.04 4.18
C THR A 96 -7.59 -15.15 3.63
N LEU A 97 -7.87 -13.86 3.51
CA LEU A 97 -6.91 -12.82 3.15
C LEU A 97 -6.64 -11.93 4.36
N ASP A 98 -5.37 -11.77 4.70
CA ASP A 98 -4.89 -10.82 5.70
C ASP A 98 -4.39 -9.54 4.98
N VAL A 99 -4.88 -8.37 5.40
CA VAL A 99 -4.55 -7.08 4.79
C VAL A 99 -4.02 -6.14 5.87
N PHE A 100 -2.84 -5.59 5.65
CA PHE A 100 -2.34 -4.47 6.44
C PHE A 100 -2.48 -3.16 5.67
N VAL A 101 -2.91 -2.10 6.37
CA VAL A 101 -2.79 -0.72 5.90
C VAL A 101 -1.82 -0.01 6.82
N VAL A 102 -0.78 0.59 6.25
CA VAL A 102 0.31 1.20 7.00
C VAL A 102 0.56 2.63 6.52
N HIS A 103 0.97 3.49 7.46
CA HIS A 103 1.52 4.80 7.16
C HIS A 103 2.71 5.04 8.10
N PHE A 104 3.91 4.83 7.60
CA PHE A 104 5.14 4.93 8.38
C PHE A 104 5.50 6.39 8.69
N PRO A 105 6.32 6.64 9.72
CA PRO A 105 6.77 7.98 10.08
C PRO A 105 7.38 8.74 8.89
N SER A 106 6.97 10.00 8.72
CA SER A 106 7.41 10.84 7.61
C SER A 106 8.90 11.17 7.69
N ARG A 107 9.45 11.70 6.59
CA ARG A 107 10.84 12.14 6.49
C ARG A 107 11.01 13.63 6.81
N ARG A 108 9.95 14.31 7.27
CA ARG A 108 9.90 15.77 7.46
C ARG A 108 11.00 16.27 8.40
N ASP A 109 11.24 15.57 9.50
CA ASP A 109 12.24 15.95 10.52
C ASP A 109 13.66 15.46 10.16
N GLY A 110 13.88 15.16 8.90
CA GLY A 110 15.16 14.68 8.38
C GLY A 110 15.25 13.16 8.35
N ARG A 111 15.81 12.68 7.25
CA ARG A 111 15.92 11.23 6.98
C ARG A 111 16.66 10.50 8.10
N ARG A 112 17.75 11.07 8.57
CA ARG A 112 18.65 10.44 9.55
C ARG A 112 17.97 10.23 10.90
N GLN A 113 17.16 11.19 11.33
CA GLN A 113 16.43 11.14 12.61
C GLN A 113 15.21 10.20 12.53
N THR A 114 14.53 10.16 11.39
CA THR A 114 13.29 9.43 11.23
C THR A 114 13.47 8.00 10.70
N ASP A 115 14.64 7.63 10.16
CA ASP A 115 14.93 6.27 9.67
C ASP A 115 14.77 5.20 10.77
N PRO A 116 15.28 5.36 12.00
CA PRO A 116 15.08 4.40 13.08
C PRO A 116 13.60 4.15 13.40
N LEU A 117 12.76 5.18 13.28
CA LEU A 117 11.32 5.10 13.55
C LEU A 117 10.59 4.26 12.48
N ARG A 118 10.93 4.48 11.20
CA ARG A 118 10.39 3.66 10.09
C ARG A 118 10.88 2.22 10.18
N ARG A 119 12.12 1.99 10.58
CA ARG A 119 12.67 0.65 10.82
C ARG A 119 11.92 -0.07 11.95
N ALA A 120 11.56 0.65 13.02
CA ALA A 120 10.74 0.09 14.11
C ALA A 120 9.35 -0.32 13.61
N ALA A 121 8.69 0.53 12.80
CA ALA A 121 7.40 0.20 12.19
C ALA A 121 7.51 -1.02 11.25
N ALA A 122 8.59 -1.11 10.47
CA ALA A 122 8.85 -2.24 9.59
C ALA A 122 9.08 -3.55 10.37
N ARG A 123 9.81 -3.51 11.50
CA ARG A 123 9.98 -4.69 12.37
C ARG A 123 8.66 -5.16 12.95
N THR A 124 7.85 -4.24 13.49
CA THR A 124 6.51 -4.58 13.99
C THR A 124 5.65 -5.23 12.91
N LEU A 125 5.66 -4.67 11.69
CA LEU A 125 4.96 -5.26 10.55
C LEU A 125 5.48 -6.66 10.21
N ARG A 126 6.80 -6.84 10.17
CA ARG A 126 7.45 -8.11 9.85
C ARG A 126 7.08 -9.20 10.85
N GLU A 127 7.16 -8.91 12.15
CA GLU A 127 6.77 -9.84 13.23
C GLU A 127 5.32 -10.32 13.06
N LYS A 128 4.40 -9.40 12.74
CA LYS A 128 2.99 -9.76 12.51
C LYS A 128 2.81 -10.58 11.24
N ALA A 129 3.48 -10.23 10.16
CA ALA A 129 3.45 -10.97 8.90
C ALA A 129 4.00 -12.39 9.09
N ASP A 130 5.12 -12.55 9.78
CA ASP A 130 5.72 -13.85 10.08
C ASP A 130 4.79 -14.73 10.91
N SER A 131 4.17 -14.15 11.94
CA SER A 131 3.19 -14.86 12.78
C SER A 131 1.99 -15.36 11.98
N ILE A 132 1.53 -14.61 10.97
CA ILE A 132 0.45 -15.03 10.07
C ILE A 132 0.95 -16.16 9.15
N CYS A 133 2.10 -15.97 8.52
CA CYS A 133 2.68 -16.95 7.60
C CYS A 133 2.96 -18.30 8.30
N ALA A 134 3.39 -18.28 9.57
CA ALA A 134 3.64 -19.49 10.34
C ALA A 134 2.37 -20.28 10.69
N ARG A 135 1.24 -19.59 10.80
CA ARG A 135 -0.04 -20.23 11.21
C ARG A 135 -0.93 -20.66 10.05
N ARG A 136 -0.57 -20.29 8.80
CA ARG A 136 -1.40 -20.56 7.63
C ARG A 136 -0.68 -21.45 6.64
N ALA A 137 -1.32 -22.51 6.18
CA ALA A 137 -0.79 -23.37 5.12
C ALA A 137 -0.64 -22.60 3.79
N ARG A 138 -1.58 -21.69 3.51
CA ARG A 138 -1.56 -20.80 2.35
C ARG A 138 -1.76 -19.34 2.83
N PRO A 139 -0.68 -18.63 3.19
CA PRO A 139 -0.79 -17.27 3.70
C PRO A 139 -1.05 -16.28 2.55
N TYR A 140 -2.30 -15.87 2.35
CA TYR A 140 -2.65 -14.74 1.52
C TYR A 140 -2.51 -13.48 2.35
N LEU A 141 -1.49 -12.68 2.06
CA LEU A 141 -1.16 -11.48 2.80
C LEU A 141 -0.87 -10.33 1.84
N LEU A 142 -1.56 -9.22 2.03
CA LEU A 142 -1.30 -7.93 1.39
C LEU A 142 -0.90 -6.90 2.45
N VAL A 143 0.08 -6.07 2.13
CA VAL A 143 0.41 -4.87 2.89
C VAL A 143 0.37 -3.70 1.92
N MET A 144 -0.37 -2.64 2.24
CA MET A 144 -0.48 -1.46 1.40
C MET A 144 -0.38 -0.17 2.22
N GLY A 145 0.08 0.90 1.59
CA GLY A 145 0.10 2.23 2.19
C GLY A 145 1.37 3.03 1.90
N ASP A 146 1.53 4.13 2.63
CA ASP A 146 2.69 5.01 2.54
C ASP A 146 3.78 4.54 3.51
N PHE A 147 4.87 4.04 2.96
CA PHE A 147 6.05 3.63 3.74
C PHE A 147 7.03 4.78 3.97
N ASN A 148 6.80 5.94 3.36
CA ASN A 148 7.70 7.10 3.41
C ASN A 148 9.15 6.77 3.04
N GLU A 149 9.35 5.72 2.22
CA GLU A 149 10.66 5.27 1.74
C GLU A 149 10.61 4.87 0.27
N TYR A 150 11.73 5.05 -0.42
CA TYR A 150 11.87 4.58 -1.79
C TYR A 150 12.05 3.06 -1.86
N PRO A 151 11.70 2.40 -2.96
CA PRO A 151 11.81 0.95 -3.11
C PRO A 151 13.20 0.38 -2.80
N SER A 152 14.26 1.15 -3.07
CA SER A 152 15.66 0.76 -2.80
C SER A 152 16.11 0.95 -1.36
N ALA A 153 15.26 1.47 -0.47
CA ALA A 153 15.63 1.68 0.92
C ALA A 153 15.99 0.35 1.60
N ARG A 154 17.00 0.40 2.48
CA ARG A 154 17.47 -0.77 3.24
C ARG A 154 16.37 -1.43 4.05
N LEU A 155 15.40 -0.64 4.52
CA LEU A 155 14.22 -1.07 5.27
C LEU A 155 13.52 -2.27 4.60
N PHE A 156 13.32 -2.25 3.27
CA PHE A 156 12.65 -3.35 2.57
C PHE A 156 13.48 -4.64 2.59
N ARG A 157 14.79 -4.52 2.47
CA ARG A 157 15.70 -5.68 2.45
C ARG A 157 16.04 -6.19 3.85
N GLU A 158 16.34 -5.27 4.79
CA GLU A 158 16.90 -5.62 6.10
C GLU A 158 15.81 -5.91 7.13
N GLU A 159 14.77 -5.09 7.20
CA GLU A 159 13.71 -5.24 8.20
C GLU A 159 12.54 -6.10 7.67
N LEU A 160 11.98 -5.71 6.51
CA LEU A 160 10.85 -6.43 5.93
C LEU A 160 11.26 -7.71 5.20
N GLN A 161 12.52 -7.84 4.84
CA GLN A 161 13.03 -8.96 4.02
C GLN A 161 12.18 -9.18 2.77
N ALA A 162 11.68 -8.08 2.20
CA ALA A 162 10.84 -8.11 1.02
C ALA A 162 11.71 -8.24 -0.24
N LEU A 163 11.32 -9.18 -1.09
CA LEU A 163 11.98 -9.45 -2.36
C LEU A 163 11.39 -8.61 -3.49
N VAL A 164 12.11 -8.49 -4.59
CA VAL A 164 11.55 -7.99 -5.85
C VAL A 164 10.77 -9.12 -6.50
N PRO A 165 9.55 -8.87 -7.02
CA PRO A 165 8.76 -9.92 -7.65
C PRO A 165 9.43 -10.44 -8.93
N PRO A 166 9.41 -11.74 -9.21
CA PRO A 166 9.97 -12.30 -10.44
C PRO A 166 9.10 -11.93 -11.64
N ALA A 167 9.71 -11.65 -12.78
CA ALA A 167 9.06 -11.38 -14.08
C ALA A 167 7.84 -10.44 -13.98
N PRO A 168 7.97 -9.21 -13.43
CA PRO A 168 6.85 -8.27 -13.35
C PRO A 168 6.47 -7.77 -14.74
N ARG A 169 5.17 -7.61 -15.00
CA ARG A 169 4.68 -6.87 -16.16
C ARG A 169 4.56 -5.40 -15.77
N LEU A 170 5.42 -4.58 -16.32
CA LEU A 170 5.44 -3.16 -16.01
C LEU A 170 4.31 -2.41 -16.72
N PRO A 171 3.80 -1.33 -16.11
CA PRO A 171 2.97 -0.37 -16.83
C PRO A 171 3.70 0.20 -18.05
N GLU A 172 2.93 0.68 -19.03
CA GLU A 172 3.46 1.29 -20.24
C GLU A 172 4.42 2.44 -19.91
N GLY A 173 5.53 2.54 -20.62
CA GLY A 173 6.58 3.55 -20.41
C GLY A 173 7.50 3.29 -19.21
N CYS A 174 7.23 2.30 -18.37
CA CYS A 174 8.10 1.93 -17.25
C CYS A 174 9.17 0.92 -17.69
N ARG A 175 10.37 1.03 -17.08
CA ARG A 175 11.49 0.09 -17.30
C ARG A 175 11.99 -0.42 -15.96
N VAL A 176 12.33 -1.72 -15.89
CA VAL A 176 12.98 -2.28 -14.70
C VAL A 176 14.30 -1.58 -14.46
N PRO A 177 14.52 -0.98 -13.27
CA PRO A 177 15.80 -0.39 -12.91
C PRO A 177 16.94 -1.40 -13.03
N ARG A 178 18.12 -0.96 -13.54
CA ARG A 178 19.27 -1.83 -13.79
C ARG A 178 19.67 -2.68 -12.58
N LYS A 179 19.58 -2.12 -11.37
CA LYS A 179 19.91 -2.80 -10.10
C LYS A 179 19.00 -3.99 -9.78
N TYR A 180 17.76 -4.00 -10.27
CA TYR A 180 16.83 -5.12 -10.07
C TYR A 180 16.92 -6.18 -11.17
N ARG A 181 17.59 -5.90 -12.30
CA ARG A 181 17.71 -6.87 -13.40
C ARG A 181 18.42 -8.15 -12.95
N ARG A 182 19.46 -8.02 -12.12
CA ARG A 182 20.15 -9.18 -11.54
C ARG A 182 19.26 -9.95 -10.57
N ALA A 183 18.60 -9.25 -9.64
CA ALA A 183 17.66 -9.87 -8.70
C ALA A 183 16.49 -10.57 -9.42
N LEU A 184 16.02 -10.00 -10.53
CA LEU A 184 14.99 -10.62 -11.36
C LEU A 184 15.51 -11.85 -12.11
N ALA A 185 16.76 -11.84 -12.59
CA ALA A 185 17.38 -12.98 -13.25
C ALA A 185 17.67 -14.14 -12.28
N GLU A 186 18.07 -13.82 -11.04
CA GLU A 186 18.36 -14.81 -9.99
C GLU A 186 17.07 -15.41 -9.37
N ASN A 187 15.91 -14.76 -9.54
CA ASN A 187 14.65 -15.13 -8.91
C ASN A 187 13.68 -15.84 -9.86
N THR A 188 14.19 -16.43 -10.93
CA THR A 188 13.38 -16.83 -12.10
C THR A 188 12.35 -17.92 -11.83
N ASP A 189 12.49 -18.80 -10.83
CA ASP A 189 11.65 -20.00 -10.79
C ASP A 189 10.97 -20.38 -9.47
N SER A 190 11.20 -19.73 -8.34
CA SER A 190 10.51 -20.14 -7.11
C SER A 190 10.02 -18.98 -6.25
N VAL A 191 8.77 -18.62 -6.46
CA VAL A 191 8.05 -17.79 -5.51
C VAL A 191 7.86 -18.58 -4.21
N ARG A 192 8.39 -18.05 -3.10
CA ARG A 192 8.28 -18.68 -1.77
C ARG A 192 7.01 -18.21 -1.07
N PRO A 193 6.05 -19.09 -0.74
CA PRO A 193 4.73 -18.70 -0.24
C PRO A 193 4.74 -17.72 0.94
N GLY A 194 5.55 -17.96 1.97
CA GLY A 194 5.63 -17.14 3.17
C GLY A 194 6.55 -15.90 3.06
N ARG A 195 7.16 -15.63 1.90
CA ARG A 195 8.00 -14.44 1.69
C ARG A 195 7.17 -13.28 1.18
N LEU A 196 7.55 -12.07 1.57
CA LEU A 196 6.96 -10.84 1.05
C LEU A 196 7.68 -10.39 -0.22
N TYR A 197 6.94 -9.87 -1.16
CA TYR A 197 7.40 -9.30 -2.42
C TYR A 197 6.89 -7.88 -2.55
N ASN A 198 7.78 -6.91 -2.76
CA ASN A 198 7.42 -5.51 -2.96
C ASN A 198 7.04 -5.27 -4.43
N LEU A 199 5.74 -5.19 -4.69
CA LEU A 199 5.19 -5.03 -6.03
C LEU A 199 5.38 -3.62 -6.61
N ALA A 200 5.79 -2.66 -5.79
CA ALA A 200 6.17 -1.32 -6.23
C ALA A 200 7.68 -1.19 -6.52
N ALA A 201 8.50 -2.19 -6.16
CA ALA A 201 9.94 -2.14 -6.41
C ALA A 201 10.32 -1.92 -7.88
N PRO A 202 9.64 -2.55 -8.86
CA PRO A 202 9.92 -2.30 -10.26
C PRO A 202 9.64 -0.87 -10.73
N LEU A 203 8.84 -0.10 -9.96
CA LEU A 203 8.40 1.25 -10.30
C LEU A 203 9.35 2.35 -9.80
N GLU A 204 10.49 2.06 -9.21
CA GLU A 204 11.35 3.05 -8.55
C GLU A 204 11.68 4.28 -9.39
N HIS A 205 11.67 4.15 -10.71
CA HIS A 205 11.90 5.25 -11.64
C HIS A 205 10.69 5.56 -12.52
N ALA A 206 9.49 5.11 -12.10
CA ALA A 206 8.25 5.41 -12.81
C ALA A 206 8.01 6.93 -12.86
N ARG A 207 7.50 7.39 -14.00
CA ARG A 207 7.13 8.78 -14.25
C ARG A 207 5.79 8.83 -14.99
N PRO A 208 4.70 9.13 -14.26
CA PRO A 208 4.65 9.52 -12.85
C PRO A 208 4.93 8.37 -11.89
N GLY A 209 5.50 8.71 -10.73
CA GLY A 209 5.54 7.85 -9.54
C GLY A 209 4.28 8.04 -8.69
N THR A 210 4.35 7.77 -7.38
CA THR A 210 3.23 8.04 -6.46
C THR A 210 3.32 9.41 -5.80
N TYR A 211 4.49 10.02 -5.72
CA TYR A 211 4.76 11.29 -5.08
C TYR A 211 5.74 12.14 -5.90
N LYS A 212 5.59 13.48 -5.88
CA LYS A 212 6.53 14.39 -6.56
C LYS A 212 7.08 15.42 -5.58
N TYR A 213 8.40 15.44 -5.41
CA TYR A 213 9.09 16.40 -4.57
C TYR A 213 10.21 17.11 -5.34
N GLN A 214 10.24 18.46 -5.29
CA GLN A 214 11.24 19.29 -5.99
C GLN A 214 11.44 18.90 -7.46
N GLY A 215 10.34 18.66 -8.17
CA GLY A 215 10.37 18.29 -9.58
C GLY A 215 10.66 16.82 -9.89
N VAL A 216 11.04 16.03 -8.88
CA VAL A 216 11.41 14.62 -9.03
C VAL A 216 10.26 13.72 -8.59
N TRP A 217 9.82 12.83 -9.47
CA TRP A 217 8.90 11.76 -9.12
C TRP A 217 9.59 10.67 -8.33
N GLY A 218 8.89 10.15 -7.34
CA GLY A 218 9.31 9.02 -6.52
C GLY A 218 8.14 8.08 -6.22
N VAL A 219 8.44 6.92 -5.68
CA VAL A 219 7.46 5.94 -5.22
C VAL A 219 7.68 5.76 -3.73
N LEU A 220 6.76 6.29 -2.91
CA LEU A 220 6.76 6.20 -1.44
C LEU A 220 5.68 5.24 -0.94
N ASP A 221 4.65 5.04 -1.77
CA ASP A 221 3.55 4.13 -1.53
C ASP A 221 3.91 2.75 -2.06
N HIS A 222 3.63 1.72 -1.30
CA HIS A 222 3.96 0.35 -1.67
C HIS A 222 2.80 -0.59 -1.46
N ILE A 223 2.79 -1.67 -2.26
CA ILE A 223 1.98 -2.86 -2.01
C ILE A 223 2.94 -4.04 -1.95
N LEU A 224 2.95 -4.72 -0.80
CA LEU A 224 3.68 -5.97 -0.63
C LEU A 224 2.68 -7.12 -0.63
N ALA A 225 3.07 -8.22 -1.25
CA ALA A 225 2.25 -9.43 -1.31
C ALA A 225 3.05 -10.65 -0.83
N SER A 226 2.39 -11.59 -0.15
CA SER A 226 2.99 -12.89 0.10
C SER A 226 3.19 -13.66 -1.21
N GLY A 227 4.19 -14.52 -1.26
CA GLY A 227 4.48 -15.31 -2.44
C GLY A 227 3.32 -16.21 -2.87
N THR A 228 2.45 -16.61 -1.94
CA THR A 228 1.22 -17.33 -2.26
C THR A 228 0.36 -16.60 -3.29
N LEU A 229 0.30 -15.26 -3.21
CA LEU A 229 -0.44 -14.40 -4.17
C LEU A 229 0.25 -14.29 -5.54
N LEU A 230 1.50 -14.71 -5.65
CA LEU A 230 2.30 -14.68 -6.89
C LEU A 230 2.44 -16.07 -7.53
N ALA A 231 2.08 -17.12 -6.81
CA ALA A 231 2.26 -18.49 -7.25
C ALA A 231 1.34 -18.83 -8.44
N PRO A 232 1.85 -19.54 -9.47
CA PRO A 232 1.03 -20.09 -10.51
C PRO A 232 -0.03 -21.04 -9.92
N GLY A 233 -1.28 -20.96 -10.38
CA GLY A 233 -2.35 -21.82 -9.88
C GLY A 233 -3.02 -21.39 -8.58
N SER A 234 -2.52 -20.33 -7.91
CA SER A 234 -3.20 -19.78 -6.72
C SER A 234 -4.61 -19.29 -7.06
N PRO A 235 -5.66 -19.66 -6.28
CA PRO A 235 -7.03 -19.17 -6.47
C PRO A 235 -7.13 -17.64 -6.48
N LEU A 236 -6.47 -16.98 -5.53
CA LEU A 236 -6.27 -15.53 -5.55
C LEU A 236 -4.84 -15.24 -6.03
N ARG A 237 -4.70 -14.53 -7.15
CA ARG A 237 -3.40 -14.25 -7.76
C ARG A 237 -3.27 -12.81 -8.24
N VAL A 238 -2.13 -12.21 -7.97
CA VAL A 238 -1.73 -10.92 -8.58
C VAL A 238 -1.48 -11.11 -10.07
N GLU A 239 -2.12 -10.30 -10.91
CA GLU A 239 -2.07 -10.47 -12.37
C GLU A 239 -0.71 -10.10 -12.97
N ALA A 240 -0.19 -8.93 -12.65
CA ALA A 240 1.01 -8.39 -13.29
C ALA A 240 2.30 -8.54 -12.46
N ARG A 241 2.20 -9.01 -11.22
CA ARG A 241 3.31 -9.01 -10.24
C ARG A 241 3.95 -7.64 -10.06
N CYS A 242 3.22 -6.60 -10.41
CA CYS A 242 3.60 -5.20 -10.29
C CYS A 242 2.35 -4.38 -9.97
N ALA A 243 2.50 -3.40 -9.10
CA ALA A 243 1.50 -2.37 -8.90
C ALA A 243 1.65 -1.27 -9.97
N GLU A 244 0.65 -0.41 -10.13
CA GLU A 244 0.73 0.73 -11.05
C GLU A 244 0.29 2.03 -10.39
N PRO A 245 0.96 3.17 -10.62
CA PRO A 245 0.48 4.46 -10.19
C PRO A 245 -0.79 4.85 -10.95
N GLY A 246 -1.84 5.27 -10.23
CA GLY A 246 -3.10 5.73 -10.81
C GLY A 246 -2.98 7.19 -11.26
N ALA A 247 -2.27 7.42 -12.35
CA ALA A 247 -2.03 8.75 -12.90
C ALA A 247 -3.22 9.27 -13.74
N PHE A 248 -4.41 9.29 -13.12
CA PHE A 248 -5.60 9.79 -13.83
C PHE A 248 -5.53 11.29 -14.06
N PRO A 249 -5.99 11.80 -15.22
CA PRO A 249 -5.90 13.23 -15.55
C PRO A 249 -6.48 14.17 -14.50
N PHE A 250 -7.58 13.77 -13.84
CA PHE A 250 -8.22 14.58 -12.81
C PHE A 250 -7.46 14.61 -11.47
N LEU A 251 -6.47 13.73 -11.27
CA LEU A 251 -5.56 13.73 -10.11
C LEU A 251 -4.28 14.52 -10.36
N LEU A 252 -4.12 15.08 -11.55
CA LEU A 252 -2.89 15.73 -11.98
C LEU A 252 -3.14 17.18 -12.35
N GLN A 253 -2.16 18.02 -12.07
CA GLN A 253 -2.11 19.41 -12.54
C GLN A 253 -0.71 19.74 -13.05
N ARG A 254 -0.59 20.85 -13.80
CA ARG A 254 0.72 21.38 -14.19
C ARG A 254 1.52 21.79 -12.94
N ASP A 255 2.79 21.46 -12.95
CA ASP A 255 3.70 21.90 -11.90
C ASP A 255 4.15 23.33 -12.20
N GLY A 256 3.69 24.30 -11.41
CA GLY A 256 4.00 25.71 -11.65
C GLY A 256 5.46 26.09 -11.38
N LYS A 257 6.20 25.28 -10.61
CA LYS A 257 7.61 25.52 -10.26
C LYS A 257 8.57 24.66 -11.08
N TYR A 258 8.17 23.46 -11.43
CA TYR A 258 8.99 22.47 -12.14
C TYR A 258 8.27 22.00 -13.40
N LEU A 259 9.00 21.45 -14.36
CA LEU A 259 8.41 20.94 -15.59
C LEU A 259 7.45 19.75 -15.37
N GLY A 260 6.47 19.65 -16.25
CA GLY A 260 5.54 18.54 -16.35
C GLY A 260 4.37 18.60 -15.38
N LEU A 261 3.86 17.43 -14.99
CA LEU A 261 2.69 17.28 -14.12
C LEU A 261 3.12 16.94 -12.69
N ARG A 262 2.23 17.22 -11.75
CA ARG A 262 2.32 16.81 -10.33
C ARG A 262 0.95 16.37 -9.83
N PRO A 263 0.87 15.66 -8.68
CA PRO A 263 -0.42 15.41 -8.03
C PRO A 263 -1.15 16.73 -7.74
N TYR A 264 -2.47 16.74 -7.91
CA TYR A 264 -3.31 17.88 -7.61
C TYR A 264 -3.61 17.92 -6.13
N ARG A 265 -2.79 18.66 -5.39
CA ARG A 265 -2.81 18.73 -3.91
C ARG A 265 -3.98 19.56 -3.41
N THR A 266 -4.55 19.16 -2.29
CA THR A 266 -5.53 19.94 -1.53
C THR A 266 -4.93 21.25 -0.99
N TYR A 267 -3.64 21.23 -0.64
CA TYR A 267 -2.91 22.40 -0.15
C TYR A 267 -1.67 22.68 -0.98
N TYR A 268 -1.43 23.96 -1.28
CA TYR A 268 -0.18 24.46 -1.83
C TYR A 268 0.37 25.52 -0.87
N GLY A 269 1.34 25.14 -0.05
CA GLY A 269 1.72 25.93 1.12
C GLY A 269 0.54 26.04 2.07
N TYR A 270 0.09 27.25 2.34
CA TYR A 270 -1.10 27.54 3.17
C TYR A 270 -2.38 27.75 2.37
N GLN A 271 -2.31 27.70 1.04
CA GLN A 271 -3.47 27.93 0.17
C GLN A 271 -4.25 26.64 -0.04
N TYR A 272 -5.50 26.65 0.40
CA TYR A 272 -6.46 25.57 0.15
C TYR A 272 -6.93 25.59 -1.32
N GLN A 273 -6.98 24.43 -1.93
CA GLN A 273 -7.49 24.21 -3.29
C GLN A 273 -8.68 23.25 -3.22
N ALA A 274 -9.88 23.80 -3.42
CA ALA A 274 -11.12 23.04 -3.26
C ALA A 274 -11.24 21.82 -4.21
N GLU A 275 -10.62 21.91 -5.39
CA GLU A 275 -10.61 20.83 -6.39
C GLU A 275 -9.42 19.87 -6.22
N GLY A 276 -8.49 20.21 -5.31
CA GLY A 276 -7.34 19.36 -5.00
C GLY A 276 -7.77 18.07 -4.33
N THR A 277 -7.00 17.01 -4.55
CA THR A 277 -7.29 15.66 -4.05
C THR A 277 -6.26 15.19 -3.04
N SER A 278 -5.02 14.99 -3.47
CA SER A 278 -3.94 14.47 -2.64
C SER A 278 -2.59 14.87 -3.22
N ASP A 279 -1.55 14.92 -2.39
CA ASP A 279 -0.18 15.07 -2.84
C ASP A 279 0.48 13.73 -3.24
N HIS A 280 -0.23 12.62 -3.06
CA HIS A 280 0.10 11.31 -3.57
C HIS A 280 -0.88 10.86 -4.66
N LEU A 281 -0.41 10.07 -5.61
CA LEU A 281 -1.26 9.31 -6.54
C LEU A 281 -1.56 7.94 -5.93
N PRO A 282 -2.77 7.41 -6.15
CA PRO A 282 -3.10 6.07 -5.68
C PRO A 282 -2.21 5.02 -6.35
N LEU A 283 -1.86 3.98 -5.60
CA LEU A 283 -1.19 2.79 -6.12
C LEU A 283 -2.22 1.68 -6.29
N ILE A 284 -2.29 1.08 -7.47
CA ILE A 284 -3.32 0.13 -7.87
C ILE A 284 -2.70 -1.26 -8.03
N LEU A 285 -3.38 -2.27 -7.52
CA LEU A 285 -3.04 -3.67 -7.73
C LEU A 285 -4.25 -4.43 -8.28
N ARG A 286 -4.02 -5.18 -9.35
CA ARG A 286 -5.04 -6.08 -9.92
C ARG A 286 -4.77 -7.51 -9.50
N CYS A 287 -5.81 -8.12 -8.94
CA CYS A 287 -5.81 -9.52 -8.58
C CYS A 287 -6.90 -10.25 -9.34
N ARG A 288 -6.64 -11.49 -9.71
CA ARG A 288 -7.64 -12.42 -10.26
C ARG A 288 -8.04 -13.39 -9.17
N LEU A 289 -9.34 -13.51 -8.96
CA LEU A 289 -9.93 -14.55 -8.14
C LEU A 289 -10.51 -15.61 -9.10
N ARG A 290 -10.09 -16.87 -8.94
CA ARG A 290 -10.74 -17.98 -9.64
C ARG A 290 -11.89 -18.47 -8.76
N ALA A 291 -13.10 -18.47 -9.29
CA ALA A 291 -14.18 -19.22 -8.67
C ALA A 291 -13.75 -20.69 -8.55
N GLY A 292 -14.00 -21.30 -7.41
CA GLY A 292 -13.83 -22.74 -7.26
C GLY A 292 -14.73 -23.46 -8.28
N GLU A 293 -14.19 -24.51 -8.89
CA GLU A 293 -14.98 -25.46 -9.66
C GLU A 293 -15.95 -26.21 -8.75
#